data_113fe633de0fd96d72488c9bcb16841a
#
_entry.id   113fe633de0fd96d72488c9bcb16841a
#
_cell.length_a   1.000
_cell.length_b   1.000
_cell.length_c   1.000
_cell.angle_alpha   90.00
_cell.angle_beta   90.00
_cell.angle_gamma   90.00
#
_symmetry.space_group_name_H-M   'P 1'
#
loop_
_entity.id
_entity.type
_entity.pdbx_description
1 polymer ?
#
loop_
_entity_poly.entity_id
_entity_poly.type
_entity_poly.pdbx_seq_one_letter_code
_entity_poly.pdbx_strand_id
1 'polypeptide(L)'
;MNHFFRVAGFLLGLHFLFSFPSALAQHQDFEGTFSSVSYPQPFLPGWYANEFRSTSSRIFRLPTGGVNGSVALAIQPISTFTGRLWVRLQPKGMGNPHVVFWAKTLKNGTGTRPALVYASWSRTLEGNYQERMPVGDVNQFPNATTAFHQVDLEVPASFAGLEEVYMSLEVGIGPGTGSGARWVMDAFSLQDQVVDEVAPWVEQVKGYGQKEVMITFSEPVDPVFSRLPLAYALEGMGPLETRRLSDSVLVLAFDEDLLEEKEYRLLVRQVPDLQGNFLADTLVSFKYTNPSAYGPKSLVINEVMAAPRQDQDLPFVEYVELMNPLKKELRLEGIVFSTTTSQVVLPSHWIAPGEWVILCPGSQAVLLRPFGKVLPIEGWPVLSNSGTTLRLRSPTGQWIDQLSYHTATWGGTEFANGGYSLE
;
A
#
# COMPACT_ATOMS: atom_id res chain seq x y z
N MET A 1 49.87 -20.61 31.55
CA MET A 1 49.65 -21.56 30.42
C MET A 1 48.35 -22.27 30.66
N ASN A 2 47.29 -21.86 30.01
CA ASN A 2 46.09 -22.65 29.69
C ASN A 2 45.17 -21.79 28.84
N HIS A 3 45.15 -22.09 27.56
CA HIS A 3 44.31 -21.48 26.57
C HIS A 3 42.88 -22.05 26.67
N PHE A 4 41.86 -21.20 26.84
CA PHE A 4 40.46 -21.55 26.64
C PHE A 4 40.05 -21.13 25.22
N PHE A 5 39.86 -22.11 24.36
CA PHE A 5 39.20 -21.97 23.07
C PHE A 5 37.69 -21.82 23.33
N ARG A 6 37.10 -20.67 22.93
CA ARG A 6 35.66 -20.53 22.78
C ARG A 6 35.29 -20.94 21.34
N VAL A 7 34.58 -22.03 21.22
CA VAL A 7 33.92 -22.44 19.99
C VAL A 7 32.62 -21.61 19.84
N ALA A 8 32.59 -20.74 18.84
CA ALA A 8 31.38 -20.08 18.42
C ALA A 8 30.58 -21.02 17.53
N GLY A 9 29.48 -21.55 18.04
CA GLY A 9 28.54 -22.33 17.26
C GLY A 9 27.72 -21.43 16.33
N PHE A 10 28.02 -21.47 15.02
CA PHE A 10 27.16 -20.93 13.97
C PHE A 10 25.97 -21.88 13.78
N LEU A 11 24.78 -21.50 14.24
CA LEU A 11 23.52 -22.10 13.85
C LEU A 11 23.18 -21.59 12.44
N LEU A 12 23.53 -22.37 11.41
CA LEU A 12 22.97 -22.23 10.07
C LEU A 12 21.51 -22.64 10.12
N GLY A 13 20.62 -21.66 10.16
CA GLY A 13 19.21 -21.87 9.90
C GLY A 13 19.02 -22.25 8.42
N LEU A 14 18.83 -23.54 8.15
CA LEU A 14 18.42 -24.04 6.85
C LEU A 14 16.97 -23.60 6.61
N HIS A 15 16.77 -22.44 5.96
CA HIS A 15 15.50 -22.11 5.36
C HIS A 15 15.31 -23.00 4.14
N PHE A 16 14.53 -24.07 4.30
CA PHE A 16 13.96 -24.78 3.15
C PHE A 16 12.97 -23.81 2.47
N LEU A 17 13.47 -23.06 1.52
CA LEU A 17 12.64 -22.47 0.48
C LEU A 17 12.07 -23.65 -0.33
N PHE A 18 10.85 -24.06 -0.03
CA PHE A 18 10.05 -24.82 -0.98
C PHE A 18 9.75 -23.87 -2.14
N SER A 19 10.65 -23.84 -3.13
CA SER A 19 10.33 -23.33 -4.44
C SER A 19 9.38 -24.34 -5.08
N PHE A 20 8.07 -24.13 -4.94
CA PHE A 20 7.14 -24.70 -5.90
C PHE A 20 7.58 -24.21 -7.29
N PRO A 21 7.68 -25.10 -8.29
CA PRO A 21 7.91 -24.64 -9.64
C PRO A 21 6.71 -23.75 -10.01
N SER A 22 6.91 -22.43 -10.01
CA SER A 22 5.94 -21.50 -10.54
C SER A 22 5.71 -21.90 -11.99
N ALA A 23 4.50 -22.34 -12.33
CA ALA A 23 4.09 -22.51 -13.72
C ALA A 23 4.49 -21.21 -14.44
N LEU A 24 5.26 -21.34 -15.54
CA LEU A 24 5.84 -20.20 -16.26
C LEU A 24 4.69 -19.28 -16.71
N ALA A 25 4.52 -18.16 -16.06
CA ALA A 25 3.57 -17.15 -16.47
C ALA A 25 3.97 -16.63 -17.84
N GLN A 26 3.06 -16.72 -18.81
CA GLN A 26 3.27 -16.07 -20.10
C GLN A 26 3.07 -14.57 -19.91
N HIS A 27 4.09 -13.80 -20.27
CA HIS A 27 4.04 -12.34 -20.21
C HIS A 27 4.32 -11.73 -21.57
N GLN A 28 3.60 -10.65 -21.93
CA GLN A 28 3.81 -9.88 -23.15
C GLN A 28 3.62 -8.37 -22.86
N ASP A 29 4.69 -7.62 -23.02
CA ASP A 29 4.78 -6.17 -22.85
C ASP A 29 4.77 -5.37 -24.15
N PHE A 30 4.73 -6.08 -25.29
CA PHE A 30 4.75 -5.49 -26.64
C PHE A 30 5.99 -4.65 -26.98
N GLU A 31 7.06 -4.73 -26.24
CA GLU A 31 8.31 -3.98 -26.49
C GLU A 31 9.16 -4.53 -27.64
N GLY A 32 8.92 -5.76 -28.06
CA GLY A 32 9.70 -6.46 -29.09
C GLY A 32 9.49 -5.97 -30.53
N THR A 33 10.07 -6.68 -31.50
CA THR A 33 9.88 -6.47 -32.93
C THR A 33 8.67 -7.25 -33.42
N PHE A 34 7.92 -6.65 -34.36
CA PHE A 34 6.68 -7.21 -34.89
C PHE A 34 6.79 -7.37 -36.44
N SER A 35 6.19 -8.42 -36.96
CA SER A 35 6.01 -8.61 -38.40
C SER A 35 4.64 -8.11 -38.85
N SER A 36 4.56 -7.43 -39.98
CA SER A 36 3.28 -7.07 -40.60
C SER A 36 2.59 -8.32 -41.13
N VAL A 37 1.30 -8.48 -40.80
CA VAL A 37 0.55 -9.69 -41.13
C VAL A 37 -0.87 -9.38 -41.66
N SER A 38 -1.37 -10.29 -42.49
CA SER A 38 -2.78 -10.42 -42.83
C SER A 38 -3.27 -11.82 -42.48
N TYR A 39 -4.45 -11.89 -41.98
CA TYR A 39 -5.23 -12.95 -41.33
C TYR A 39 -4.96 -14.43 -41.66
N PRO A 40 -5.06 -15.32 -40.66
CA PRO A 40 -4.57 -15.20 -39.29
C PRO A 40 -3.10 -15.61 -39.26
N GLN A 41 -2.21 -14.67 -39.06
CA GLN A 41 -0.78 -14.95 -39.04
C GLN A 41 -0.13 -14.43 -37.77
N PRO A 42 0.95 -15.09 -37.31
CA PRO A 42 1.66 -14.64 -36.12
C PRO A 42 2.40 -13.33 -36.42
N PHE A 43 2.20 -12.33 -35.57
CA PHE A 43 3.00 -11.11 -35.54
C PHE A 43 4.00 -11.10 -34.39
N LEU A 44 3.76 -11.95 -33.39
CA LEU A 44 4.65 -12.34 -32.30
C LEU A 44 4.50 -13.84 -32.04
N PRO A 45 5.47 -14.51 -31.41
CA PRO A 45 5.33 -15.91 -31.02
C PRO A 45 4.09 -16.13 -30.15
N GLY A 46 3.15 -16.96 -30.63
CA GLY A 46 1.90 -17.25 -29.95
C GLY A 46 0.81 -16.17 -30.07
N TRP A 47 1.05 -15.08 -30.79
CA TRP A 47 0.09 -14.00 -31.03
C TRP A 47 -0.26 -13.90 -32.48
N TYR A 48 -1.54 -13.82 -32.79
CA TYR A 48 -2.11 -13.78 -34.14
C TYR A 48 -3.13 -12.65 -34.24
N ALA A 49 -3.31 -12.09 -35.42
CA ALA A 49 -4.28 -11.03 -35.64
C ALA A 49 -4.95 -11.18 -37.01
N ASN A 50 -6.16 -10.63 -37.18
CA ASN A 50 -6.81 -10.56 -38.48
C ASN A 50 -6.23 -9.45 -39.39
N GLU A 51 -5.53 -8.49 -38.81
CA GLU A 51 -4.71 -7.49 -39.48
C GLU A 51 -3.71 -6.94 -38.49
N PHE A 52 -2.47 -6.75 -38.88
CA PHE A 52 -1.49 -6.05 -38.06
C PHE A 52 -0.48 -5.32 -38.95
N ARG A 53 -0.24 -4.02 -38.64
CA ARG A 53 0.78 -3.22 -39.30
C ARG A 53 1.40 -2.23 -38.33
N SER A 54 2.62 -1.79 -38.63
CA SER A 54 3.39 -0.92 -37.72
C SER A 54 2.86 0.52 -37.59
N THR A 55 2.17 1.07 -38.59
CA THR A 55 1.86 2.51 -38.62
C THR A 55 0.48 2.96 -39.10
N SER A 56 -0.26 2.21 -39.89
CA SER A 56 -1.51 2.73 -40.50
C SER A 56 -2.65 1.73 -40.57
N SER A 57 -2.63 0.75 -39.73
CA SER A 57 -3.57 -0.35 -39.70
C SER A 57 -4.65 -0.14 -38.64
N ARG A 58 -5.61 -1.05 -38.60
CA ARG A 58 -6.64 -1.10 -37.59
C ARG A 58 -6.15 -1.76 -36.28
N ILE A 59 -5.12 -2.60 -36.37
CA ILE A 59 -4.39 -3.16 -35.25
C ILE A 59 -2.93 -2.75 -35.44
N PHE A 60 -2.38 -2.05 -34.44
CA PHE A 60 -1.05 -1.49 -34.56
C PHE A 60 -0.37 -1.29 -33.23
N ARG A 61 0.94 -1.11 -33.29
CA ARG A 61 1.78 -0.78 -32.14
C ARG A 61 1.69 0.71 -31.81
N LEU A 62 1.53 1.05 -30.54
CA LEU A 62 1.48 2.41 -30.02
C LEU A 62 2.72 2.67 -29.16
N PRO A 63 3.73 3.40 -29.66
CA PRO A 63 5.08 3.45 -29.07
C PRO A 63 5.17 4.04 -27.65
N THR A 64 4.22 4.88 -27.25
CA THR A 64 4.22 5.54 -25.90
C THR A 64 2.84 5.47 -25.25
N GLY A 65 2.02 4.53 -25.68
CA GLY A 65 0.63 4.40 -25.25
C GLY A 65 0.40 3.44 -24.09
N GLY A 66 1.42 2.71 -23.66
CA GLY A 66 1.35 1.68 -22.64
C GLY A 66 1.40 2.19 -21.20
N VAL A 67 1.44 1.25 -20.29
CA VAL A 67 1.59 1.50 -18.85
C VAL A 67 2.96 2.16 -18.61
N ASN A 68 2.99 3.23 -17.82
CA ASN A 68 4.21 4.02 -17.55
C ASN A 68 4.94 4.54 -18.82
N GLY A 69 4.21 4.72 -19.93
CA GLY A 69 4.79 5.22 -21.18
C GLY A 69 5.48 4.17 -22.04
N SER A 70 5.31 2.88 -21.73
CA SER A 70 5.77 1.74 -22.52
C SER A 70 5.05 1.63 -23.89
N VAL A 71 5.43 0.64 -24.68
CA VAL A 71 4.71 0.29 -25.91
C VAL A 71 3.44 -0.47 -25.57
N ALA A 72 2.38 -0.23 -26.34
CA ALA A 72 1.12 -0.94 -26.21
C ALA A 72 0.60 -1.43 -27.56
N LEU A 73 -0.34 -2.36 -27.52
CA LEU A 73 -1.12 -2.79 -28.68
C LEU A 73 -2.41 -1.98 -28.75
N ALA A 74 -2.70 -1.39 -29.90
CA ALA A 74 -3.91 -0.61 -30.13
C ALA A 74 -4.79 -1.23 -31.21
N ILE A 75 -6.10 -1.22 -30.99
CA ILE A 75 -7.11 -1.64 -31.94
C ILE A 75 -8.09 -0.50 -32.20
N GLN A 76 -8.27 -0.16 -33.49
CA GLN A 76 -9.22 0.83 -33.95
C GLN A 76 -10.37 0.17 -34.71
N PRO A 77 -11.46 -0.24 -34.04
CA PRO A 77 -12.60 -0.80 -34.72
C PRO A 77 -13.38 0.26 -35.51
N ILE A 78 -14.02 -0.17 -36.59
CA ILE A 78 -14.98 0.63 -37.35
C ILE A 78 -16.18 -0.24 -37.73
N SER A 79 -17.22 0.35 -38.32
CA SER A 79 -18.45 -0.40 -38.68
C SER A 79 -18.22 -1.58 -39.63
N THR A 80 -17.15 -1.54 -40.44
CA THR A 80 -16.77 -2.58 -41.38
C THR A 80 -15.57 -3.43 -40.97
N PHE A 81 -15.02 -3.17 -39.77
CA PHE A 81 -13.86 -3.89 -39.26
C PHE A 81 -13.95 -4.10 -37.75
N THR A 82 -14.00 -5.36 -37.35
CA THR A 82 -13.83 -5.82 -35.98
C THR A 82 -12.41 -6.36 -35.84
N GLY A 83 -11.63 -5.75 -34.93
CA GLY A 83 -10.28 -6.23 -34.66
C GLY A 83 -10.32 -7.53 -33.86
N ARG A 84 -9.51 -8.51 -34.26
CA ARG A 84 -9.37 -9.77 -33.53
C ARG A 84 -7.92 -10.10 -33.30
N LEU A 85 -7.64 -10.46 -32.05
CA LEU A 85 -6.39 -11.06 -31.63
C LEU A 85 -6.66 -12.50 -31.20
N TRP A 86 -5.69 -13.37 -31.43
CA TRP A 86 -5.69 -14.71 -30.87
C TRP A 86 -4.38 -14.92 -30.14
N VAL A 87 -4.48 -15.42 -28.94
CA VAL A 87 -3.33 -15.63 -28.04
C VAL A 87 -3.27 -17.10 -27.69
N ARG A 88 -2.12 -17.72 -27.93
CA ARG A 88 -1.85 -19.08 -27.51
C ARG A 88 -1.44 -19.06 -26.04
N LEU A 89 -2.10 -19.83 -25.20
CA LEU A 89 -1.91 -19.92 -23.75
C LEU A 89 -1.61 -21.36 -23.36
N GLN A 90 -0.87 -21.53 -22.26
CA GLN A 90 -0.49 -22.84 -21.73
C GLN A 90 -0.87 -22.94 -20.24
N PRO A 91 -2.16 -23.11 -19.91
CA PRO A 91 -2.64 -23.10 -18.55
C PRO A 91 -2.40 -24.39 -17.77
N LYS A 92 -1.90 -25.46 -18.41
CA LYS A 92 -1.65 -26.75 -17.77
C LYS A 92 -0.74 -26.61 -16.55
N GLY A 93 -1.17 -27.17 -15.42
CA GLY A 93 -0.42 -27.16 -14.17
C GLY A 93 -0.68 -25.94 -13.29
N MET A 94 -1.52 -25.00 -13.75
CA MET A 94 -2.04 -23.90 -12.93
C MET A 94 -3.28 -24.38 -12.17
N GLY A 95 -3.43 -23.96 -10.92
CA GLY A 95 -4.58 -24.30 -10.08
C GLY A 95 -5.79 -23.45 -10.44
N ASN A 96 -5.58 -22.16 -10.70
CA ASN A 96 -6.58 -21.17 -11.04
C ASN A 96 -6.02 -20.19 -12.10
N PRO A 97 -5.92 -20.60 -13.38
CA PRO A 97 -5.31 -19.76 -14.40
C PRO A 97 -6.16 -18.56 -14.77
N HIS A 98 -5.57 -17.39 -14.74
CA HIS A 98 -6.17 -16.12 -15.12
C HIS A 98 -5.36 -15.40 -16.19
N VAL A 99 -6.06 -14.76 -17.13
CA VAL A 99 -5.48 -13.82 -18.08
C VAL A 99 -5.66 -12.42 -17.54
N VAL A 100 -4.54 -11.76 -17.27
CA VAL A 100 -4.53 -10.41 -16.72
C VAL A 100 -3.81 -9.47 -17.67
N PHE A 101 -4.39 -8.31 -17.94
CA PHE A 101 -3.78 -7.24 -18.74
C PHE A 101 -4.34 -5.87 -18.36
N TRP A 102 -3.64 -4.82 -18.77
CA TRP A 102 -4.11 -3.46 -18.59
C TRP A 102 -4.76 -2.95 -19.88
N ALA A 103 -5.91 -2.30 -19.75
CA ALA A 103 -6.65 -1.75 -20.87
C ALA A 103 -7.14 -0.34 -20.60
N LYS A 104 -7.19 0.46 -21.68
CA LYS A 104 -7.80 1.80 -21.70
C LYS A 104 -8.40 2.10 -23.06
N THR A 105 -9.06 3.25 -23.19
CA THR A 105 -9.43 3.82 -24.46
C THR A 105 -8.73 5.16 -24.72
N LEU A 106 -8.56 5.46 -26.00
CA LEU A 106 -8.18 6.78 -26.48
C LEU A 106 -9.33 7.33 -27.32
N LYS A 107 -9.62 8.60 -27.11
CA LYS A 107 -10.62 9.31 -27.91
C LYS A 107 -10.23 9.31 -29.38
N ASN A 108 -11.18 8.99 -30.25
CA ASN A 108 -11.01 8.99 -31.69
C ASN A 108 -12.11 9.83 -32.36
N GLY A 109 -11.73 11.00 -32.90
CA GLY A 109 -12.65 11.94 -33.53
C GLY A 109 -13.74 12.47 -32.60
N THR A 110 -14.87 12.85 -33.19
CA THR A 110 -16.02 13.45 -32.46
C THR A 110 -17.14 12.47 -32.16
N GLY A 111 -17.00 11.21 -32.54
CA GLY A 111 -18.05 10.19 -32.31
C GLY A 111 -18.23 9.82 -30.85
N THR A 112 -19.32 9.12 -30.57
CA THR A 112 -19.71 8.71 -29.20
C THR A 112 -19.65 7.21 -28.97
N ARG A 113 -19.26 6.42 -29.97
CA ARG A 113 -19.35 4.95 -29.94
C ARG A 113 -18.23 4.35 -29.07
N PRO A 114 -18.57 3.56 -28.04
CA PRO A 114 -17.58 2.84 -27.25
C PRO A 114 -16.93 1.70 -28.03
N ALA A 115 -15.82 1.16 -27.53
CA ALA A 115 -15.32 -0.14 -27.94
C ALA A 115 -16.08 -1.23 -27.16
N LEU A 116 -16.52 -2.28 -27.87
CA LEU A 116 -17.07 -3.50 -27.26
C LEU A 116 -16.02 -4.60 -27.38
N VAL A 117 -15.61 -5.13 -26.24
CA VAL A 117 -14.57 -6.15 -26.16
C VAL A 117 -15.15 -7.46 -25.65
N TYR A 118 -14.80 -8.55 -26.32
CA TYR A 118 -15.24 -9.89 -25.93
C TYR A 118 -14.05 -10.84 -25.94
N ALA A 119 -14.00 -11.73 -24.96
CA ALA A 119 -13.10 -12.89 -24.93
C ALA A 119 -13.86 -14.17 -25.27
N SER A 120 -13.20 -15.10 -25.90
CA SER A 120 -13.70 -16.46 -26.16
C SER A 120 -12.55 -17.44 -26.32
N TRP A 121 -12.79 -18.72 -26.19
CA TRP A 121 -11.78 -19.75 -26.02
C TRP A 121 -11.92 -20.89 -27.00
N SER A 122 -10.82 -21.44 -27.48
CA SER A 122 -10.79 -22.61 -28.39
C SER A 122 -9.59 -23.50 -28.09
N ARG A 123 -9.70 -24.77 -28.46
CA ARG A 123 -8.59 -25.74 -28.36
C ARG A 123 -7.57 -25.63 -29.52
N THR A 124 -7.96 -24.96 -30.59
CA THR A 124 -7.11 -24.76 -31.77
C THR A 124 -7.30 -23.34 -32.33
N LEU A 125 -6.28 -22.82 -33.00
CA LEU A 125 -6.31 -21.45 -33.55
C LEU A 125 -7.50 -21.21 -34.51
N GLU A 126 -7.80 -22.16 -35.37
CA GLU A 126 -8.91 -22.09 -36.34
C GLU A 126 -10.17 -22.82 -35.89
N GLY A 127 -10.22 -23.15 -34.59
CA GLY A 127 -11.32 -23.90 -34.01
C GLY A 127 -12.58 -23.09 -33.74
N ASN A 128 -13.58 -23.76 -33.17
CA ASN A 128 -14.79 -23.12 -32.71
C ASN A 128 -14.56 -22.45 -31.35
N TYR A 129 -14.64 -21.11 -31.31
CA TYR A 129 -14.49 -20.32 -30.11
C TYR A 129 -15.77 -20.33 -29.29
N GLN A 130 -15.67 -20.76 -28.04
CA GLN A 130 -16.76 -20.97 -27.09
C GLN A 130 -16.63 -20.03 -25.89
N GLU A 131 -17.63 -20.04 -25.01
CA GLU A 131 -17.66 -19.30 -23.74
C GLU A 131 -17.36 -17.81 -23.96
N ARG A 132 -18.04 -17.22 -24.96
CA ARG A 132 -17.87 -15.80 -25.28
C ARG A 132 -18.41 -14.94 -24.14
N MET A 133 -17.54 -14.15 -23.54
CA MET A 133 -17.86 -13.25 -22.42
C MET A 133 -17.46 -11.82 -22.74
N PRO A 134 -18.18 -10.81 -22.22
CA PRO A 134 -17.74 -9.42 -22.33
C PRO A 134 -16.49 -9.20 -21.49
N VAL A 135 -15.59 -8.36 -21.98
CA VAL A 135 -14.42 -7.86 -21.25
C VAL A 135 -14.78 -6.49 -20.73
N GLY A 136 -14.99 -6.39 -19.42
CA GLY A 136 -15.52 -5.19 -18.79
C GLY A 136 -17.00 -4.93 -19.08
N ASP A 137 -17.54 -3.84 -18.58
CA ASP A 137 -18.90 -3.40 -18.90
C ASP A 137 -18.93 -2.47 -20.13
N VAL A 138 -20.12 -2.21 -20.66
CA VAL A 138 -20.32 -1.39 -21.86
C VAL A 138 -19.84 0.06 -21.69
N ASN A 139 -19.71 0.54 -20.47
CA ASN A 139 -19.28 1.90 -20.14
C ASN A 139 -17.75 1.99 -19.89
N GLN A 140 -17.09 0.86 -19.72
CA GLN A 140 -15.67 0.81 -19.35
C GLN A 140 -14.75 1.29 -20.50
N PHE A 141 -15.19 1.16 -21.75
CA PHE A 141 -14.41 1.54 -22.93
C PHE A 141 -15.11 2.62 -23.78
N PRO A 142 -15.46 3.81 -23.22
CA PRO A 142 -16.11 4.90 -23.94
C PRO A 142 -15.20 5.50 -25.02
N ASN A 143 -15.77 6.23 -25.99
CA ASN A 143 -14.94 7.03 -26.91
C ASN A 143 -14.40 8.31 -26.23
N ALA A 144 -13.61 8.10 -25.21
CA ALA A 144 -12.88 9.11 -24.43
C ALA A 144 -11.48 8.58 -24.14
N THR A 145 -10.56 9.46 -23.77
CA THR A 145 -9.26 9.02 -23.24
C THR A 145 -9.46 8.70 -21.77
N THR A 146 -9.24 7.42 -21.39
CA THR A 146 -9.38 6.92 -20.01
C THR A 146 -8.01 6.60 -19.42
N ALA A 147 -7.96 6.46 -18.09
CA ALA A 147 -6.84 5.82 -17.42
C ALA A 147 -6.81 4.31 -17.75
N PHE A 148 -5.66 3.68 -17.55
CA PHE A 148 -5.57 2.22 -17.55
C PHE A 148 -6.32 1.64 -16.34
N HIS A 149 -7.02 0.55 -16.57
CA HIS A 149 -7.56 -0.33 -15.53
C HIS A 149 -7.17 -1.76 -15.84
N GLN A 150 -7.01 -2.54 -14.81
CA GLN A 150 -6.69 -3.95 -14.93
C GLN A 150 -7.93 -4.73 -15.36
N VAL A 151 -7.75 -5.61 -16.32
CA VAL A 151 -8.71 -6.64 -16.72
C VAL A 151 -8.19 -7.96 -16.22
N ASP A 152 -9.05 -8.71 -15.56
CA ASP A 152 -8.78 -10.04 -15.04
C ASP A 152 -9.87 -10.98 -15.54
N LEU A 153 -9.47 -12.05 -16.25
CA LEU A 153 -10.35 -13.02 -16.87
C LEU A 153 -9.93 -14.42 -16.42
N GLU A 154 -10.78 -15.09 -15.69
CA GLU A 154 -10.60 -16.50 -15.37
C GLU A 154 -10.62 -17.34 -16.67
N VAL A 155 -9.64 -18.25 -16.81
CA VAL A 155 -9.66 -19.24 -17.89
C VAL A 155 -10.74 -20.26 -17.58
N PRO A 156 -11.76 -20.42 -18.42
CA PRO A 156 -12.87 -21.32 -18.10
C PRO A 156 -12.42 -22.74 -17.78
N ALA A 157 -13.07 -23.39 -16.83
CA ALA A 157 -12.70 -24.71 -16.32
C ALA A 157 -12.57 -25.78 -17.42
N SER A 158 -13.33 -25.64 -18.54
CA SER A 158 -13.24 -26.52 -19.72
C SER A 158 -11.90 -26.39 -20.48
N PHE A 159 -11.12 -25.33 -20.21
CA PHE A 159 -9.86 -24.99 -20.85
C PHE A 159 -8.68 -24.96 -19.86
N ALA A 160 -8.90 -24.69 -18.59
CA ALA A 160 -7.86 -24.45 -17.58
C ALA A 160 -6.82 -25.60 -17.44
N GLY A 161 -7.25 -26.87 -17.58
CA GLY A 161 -6.36 -28.03 -17.48
C GLY A 161 -5.64 -28.43 -18.77
N LEU A 162 -5.86 -27.72 -19.86
CA LEU A 162 -5.30 -28.09 -21.18
C LEU A 162 -3.85 -27.63 -21.33
N GLU A 163 -3.08 -28.40 -22.10
CA GLU A 163 -1.68 -28.10 -22.41
C GLU A 163 -1.54 -26.82 -23.24
N GLU A 164 -2.49 -26.62 -24.15
CA GLU A 164 -2.54 -25.46 -25.05
C GLU A 164 -3.99 -25.05 -25.30
N VAL A 165 -4.26 -23.77 -25.22
CA VAL A 165 -5.56 -23.14 -25.57
C VAL A 165 -5.32 -21.84 -26.33
N TYR A 166 -6.32 -21.43 -27.10
CA TYR A 166 -6.32 -20.15 -27.81
C TYR A 166 -7.44 -19.28 -27.25
N MET A 167 -7.07 -18.10 -26.75
CA MET A 167 -8.00 -17.04 -26.38
C MET A 167 -8.15 -16.08 -27.56
N SER A 168 -9.40 -15.78 -27.97
CA SER A 168 -9.70 -14.71 -28.91
C SER A 168 -10.15 -13.46 -28.15
N LEU A 169 -9.54 -12.32 -28.42
CA LEU A 169 -10.03 -11.00 -28.04
C LEU A 169 -10.61 -10.31 -29.27
N GLU A 170 -11.92 -10.06 -29.25
CA GLU A 170 -12.66 -9.39 -30.32
C GLU A 170 -13.01 -7.97 -29.88
N VAL A 171 -12.57 -6.97 -30.64
CA VAL A 171 -12.80 -5.55 -30.35
C VAL A 171 -13.66 -4.96 -31.48
N GLY A 172 -14.92 -4.74 -31.18
CA GLY A 172 -15.90 -4.16 -32.07
C GLY A 172 -16.27 -2.72 -31.69
N ILE A 173 -17.12 -2.12 -32.51
CA ILE A 173 -17.65 -0.79 -32.29
C ILE A 173 -19.07 -0.87 -31.70
N GLY A 174 -19.30 -0.17 -30.58
CA GLY A 174 -20.59 -0.14 -29.92
C GLY A 174 -21.61 0.80 -30.52
N PRO A 175 -22.80 0.92 -29.92
CA PRO A 175 -23.85 1.82 -30.35
C PRO A 175 -23.43 3.28 -30.21
N GLY A 176 -24.03 4.19 -31.01
CA GLY A 176 -23.75 5.62 -31.00
C GLY A 176 -23.57 6.16 -32.39
N THR A 177 -22.99 7.35 -32.52
CA THR A 177 -22.78 8.05 -33.79
C THR A 177 -21.30 8.31 -34.04
N GLY A 178 -20.92 8.40 -35.32
CA GLY A 178 -19.55 8.74 -35.74
C GLY A 178 -18.51 7.67 -35.45
N SER A 179 -17.29 8.13 -35.14
CA SER A 179 -16.15 7.27 -34.88
C SER A 179 -16.24 6.56 -33.53
N GLY A 180 -15.67 5.35 -33.45
CA GLY A 180 -15.57 4.54 -32.24
C GLY A 180 -14.24 4.74 -31.50
N ALA A 181 -14.25 4.39 -30.23
CA ALA A 181 -13.07 4.43 -29.37
C ALA A 181 -11.93 3.59 -29.95
N ARG A 182 -10.70 4.03 -29.74
CA ARG A 182 -9.51 3.21 -29.91
C ARG A 182 -9.25 2.46 -28.62
N TRP A 183 -9.27 1.15 -28.67
CA TRP A 183 -8.93 0.31 -27.53
C TRP A 183 -7.44 0.03 -27.47
N VAL A 184 -6.85 0.06 -26.28
CA VAL A 184 -5.41 -0.10 -26.05
C VAL A 184 -5.21 -1.14 -24.96
N MET A 185 -4.27 -2.06 -25.16
CA MET A 185 -3.90 -3.11 -24.24
C MET A 185 -2.40 -3.17 -24.02
N ASP A 186 -1.98 -3.46 -22.78
CA ASP A 186 -0.58 -3.62 -22.39
C ASP A 186 -0.41 -4.59 -21.24
N ALA A 187 0.83 -5.01 -20.96
CA ALA A 187 1.24 -5.86 -19.84
C ALA A 187 0.35 -7.11 -19.69
N PHE A 188 0.15 -7.83 -20.80
CA PHE A 188 -0.62 -9.07 -20.82
C PHE A 188 0.14 -10.20 -20.13
N SER A 189 -0.55 -10.99 -19.31
CA SER A 189 0.01 -12.18 -18.66
C SER A 189 -1.03 -13.28 -18.48
N LEU A 190 -0.59 -14.53 -18.60
CA LEU A 190 -1.29 -15.69 -18.04
C LEU A 190 -0.61 -16.01 -16.71
N GLN A 191 -1.36 -16.02 -15.63
CA GLN A 191 -0.83 -16.26 -14.28
C GLN A 191 -1.76 -17.18 -13.50
N ASP A 192 -1.18 -17.93 -12.58
CA ASP A 192 -1.95 -18.73 -11.63
C ASP A 192 -2.38 -17.81 -10.49
N GLN A 193 -3.68 -17.55 -10.38
CA GLN A 193 -4.20 -16.76 -9.28
C GLN A 193 -4.30 -17.66 -8.05
N VAL A 194 -3.45 -17.42 -7.08
CA VAL A 194 -3.53 -18.11 -5.80
C VAL A 194 -4.84 -17.67 -5.14
N VAL A 195 -5.77 -18.60 -5.01
CA VAL A 195 -6.98 -18.36 -4.20
C VAL A 195 -6.51 -18.31 -2.76
N ASP A 196 -6.72 -17.18 -2.11
CA ASP A 196 -6.50 -17.11 -0.68
C ASP A 196 -7.66 -17.83 0.03
N GLU A 197 -7.33 -18.92 0.72
CA GLU A 197 -8.26 -19.73 1.52
C GLU A 197 -7.98 -19.55 3.02
N VAL A 198 -7.07 -18.65 3.39
CA VAL A 198 -6.66 -18.42 4.76
C VAL A 198 -7.49 -17.29 5.35
N ALA A 199 -8.23 -17.60 6.40
CA ALA A 199 -9.00 -16.57 7.11
C ALA A 199 -8.09 -15.62 7.91
N PRO A 200 -8.42 -14.34 8.05
CA PRO A 200 -7.66 -13.42 8.86
C PRO A 200 -7.70 -13.87 10.34
N TRP A 201 -6.68 -13.51 11.10
CA TRP A 201 -6.67 -13.66 12.56
C TRP A 201 -6.36 -12.34 13.24
N VAL A 202 -6.67 -12.25 14.51
CA VAL A 202 -6.31 -11.09 15.33
C VAL A 202 -4.84 -11.21 15.73
N GLU A 203 -4.01 -10.33 15.20
CA GLU A 203 -2.58 -10.27 15.50
C GLU A 203 -2.30 -9.55 16.83
N GLN A 204 -2.98 -8.42 17.06
CA GLN A 204 -2.78 -7.60 18.24
C GLN A 204 -4.07 -6.88 18.67
N VAL A 205 -4.26 -6.76 19.98
CA VAL A 205 -5.23 -5.86 20.60
C VAL A 205 -4.50 -5.04 21.67
N LYS A 206 -4.67 -3.70 21.64
CA LYS A 206 -4.08 -2.82 22.65
C LYS A 206 -4.88 -1.54 22.86
N GLY A 207 -4.62 -0.82 23.96
CA GLY A 207 -5.19 0.51 24.18
C GLY A 207 -4.81 1.49 23.09
N TYR A 208 -5.73 2.39 22.74
CA TYR A 208 -5.53 3.46 21.76
C TYR A 208 -5.82 4.85 22.33
N GLY A 209 -6.76 4.95 23.23
CA GLY A 209 -7.16 6.15 23.96
C GLY A 209 -7.94 5.75 25.23
N GLN A 210 -8.42 6.71 26.00
CA GLN A 210 -9.10 6.46 27.29
C GLN A 210 -10.31 5.52 27.18
N LYS A 211 -11.01 5.57 26.04
CA LYS A 211 -12.20 4.76 25.73
C LYS A 211 -12.01 3.92 24.46
N GLU A 212 -10.80 3.80 23.97
CA GLU A 212 -10.52 3.24 22.66
C GLU A 212 -9.53 2.08 22.73
N VAL A 213 -9.81 1.06 21.94
CA VAL A 213 -8.97 -0.12 21.74
C VAL A 213 -8.64 -0.23 20.25
N MET A 214 -7.38 -0.46 19.95
CA MET A 214 -6.91 -0.76 18.60
C MET A 214 -6.81 -2.26 18.42
N ILE A 215 -7.33 -2.74 17.30
CA ILE A 215 -7.20 -4.13 16.84
C ILE A 215 -6.43 -4.15 15.53
N THR A 216 -5.45 -5.04 15.44
CA THR A 216 -4.68 -5.32 14.21
C THR A 216 -4.98 -6.74 13.77
N PHE A 217 -5.34 -6.89 12.49
CA PHE A 217 -5.51 -8.19 11.83
C PHE A 217 -4.24 -8.55 11.05
N SER A 218 -4.05 -9.83 10.83
CA SER A 218 -2.92 -10.39 10.07
C SER A 218 -2.86 -9.92 8.62
N GLU A 219 -3.99 -9.48 8.07
CA GLU A 219 -4.17 -9.11 6.68
C GLU A 219 -5.31 -8.09 6.49
N PRO A 220 -5.48 -7.52 5.28
CA PRO A 220 -6.59 -6.65 4.95
C PRO A 220 -7.95 -7.33 5.15
N VAL A 221 -8.84 -6.70 5.89
CA VAL A 221 -10.21 -7.18 6.15
C VAL A 221 -11.25 -6.37 5.38
N ASP A 222 -12.41 -6.99 5.13
CA ASP A 222 -13.52 -6.36 4.40
C ASP A 222 -13.91 -5.01 5.03
N PRO A 223 -13.96 -3.91 4.23
CA PRO A 223 -14.20 -2.57 4.76
C PRO A 223 -15.61 -2.33 5.26
N VAL A 224 -16.58 -3.15 4.90
CA VAL A 224 -17.98 -3.04 5.32
C VAL A 224 -18.20 -3.86 6.59
N PHE A 225 -17.89 -5.16 6.55
CA PHE A 225 -18.10 -6.07 7.67
C PHE A 225 -17.26 -5.71 8.89
N SER A 226 -16.00 -5.31 8.68
CA SER A 226 -15.11 -4.91 9.79
C SER A 226 -15.56 -3.66 10.54
N ARG A 227 -16.47 -2.86 9.98
CA ARG A 227 -17.04 -1.68 10.67
C ARG A 227 -18.32 -1.97 11.44
N LEU A 228 -18.85 -3.19 11.39
CA LEU A 228 -20.08 -3.52 12.10
C LEU A 228 -19.80 -3.63 13.60
N PRO A 229 -20.42 -2.79 14.47
CA PRO A 229 -20.19 -2.85 15.91
C PRO A 229 -20.53 -4.23 16.51
N LEU A 230 -21.50 -4.96 15.91
CA LEU A 230 -21.90 -6.29 16.36
C LEU A 230 -20.81 -7.37 16.20
N ALA A 231 -19.78 -7.09 15.36
CA ALA A 231 -18.64 -7.98 15.22
C ALA A 231 -17.71 -7.97 16.46
N TYR A 232 -17.91 -7.05 17.40
CA TYR A 232 -17.00 -6.87 18.52
C TYR A 232 -17.76 -6.79 19.86
N ALA A 233 -17.17 -7.37 20.92
CA ALA A 233 -17.68 -7.21 22.27
C ALA A 233 -16.53 -7.24 23.30
N LEU A 234 -16.31 -6.13 24.00
CA LEU A 234 -15.34 -6.01 25.09
C LEU A 234 -16.05 -6.30 26.42
N GLU A 235 -15.71 -7.40 27.08
CA GLU A 235 -16.40 -7.87 28.30
C GLU A 235 -17.95 -7.91 28.13
N GLY A 236 -18.42 -8.19 26.93
CA GLY A 236 -19.84 -8.21 26.57
C GLY A 236 -20.41 -6.86 26.10
N MET A 237 -19.68 -5.77 26.19
CA MET A 237 -20.08 -4.44 25.70
C MET A 237 -19.70 -4.27 24.23
N GLY A 238 -20.65 -3.91 23.36
CA GLY A 238 -20.36 -3.53 21.98
C GLY A 238 -19.73 -2.13 21.90
N PRO A 239 -18.88 -1.85 20.91
CA PRO A 239 -18.40 -0.50 20.66
C PRO A 239 -19.52 0.41 20.15
N LEU A 240 -19.44 1.70 20.48
CA LEU A 240 -20.32 2.74 19.93
C LEU A 240 -19.94 3.06 18.47
N GLU A 241 -18.65 3.00 18.18
CA GLU A 241 -18.09 3.32 16.88
C GLU A 241 -16.93 2.40 16.54
N THR A 242 -16.80 2.08 15.25
CA THR A 242 -15.64 1.39 14.69
C THR A 242 -15.04 2.25 13.58
N ARG A 243 -13.74 2.52 13.66
CA ARG A 243 -13.01 3.38 12.74
C ARG A 243 -11.79 2.65 12.18
N ARG A 244 -11.62 2.66 10.87
CA ARG A 244 -10.43 2.10 10.21
C ARG A 244 -9.28 3.10 10.23
N LEU A 245 -8.10 2.64 10.60
CA LEU A 245 -6.83 3.36 10.44
C LEU A 245 -6.08 2.90 9.18
N SER A 246 -6.21 1.62 8.83
CA SER A 246 -5.68 1.04 7.60
C SER A 246 -6.56 -0.14 7.15
N ASP A 247 -6.16 -0.86 6.13
CA ASP A 247 -6.91 -2.02 5.64
C ASP A 247 -6.94 -3.19 6.63
N SER A 248 -5.97 -3.28 7.55
CA SER A 248 -5.89 -4.32 8.59
C SER A 248 -5.98 -3.80 10.03
N VAL A 249 -6.17 -2.47 10.24
CA VAL A 249 -6.17 -1.88 11.58
C VAL A 249 -7.43 -1.08 11.83
N LEU A 250 -8.12 -1.39 12.94
CA LEU A 250 -9.31 -0.67 13.39
C LEU A 250 -9.14 -0.13 14.80
N VAL A 251 -9.93 0.89 15.11
CA VAL A 251 -10.14 1.40 16.46
C VAL A 251 -11.60 1.22 16.83
N LEU A 252 -11.82 0.65 18.00
CA LEU A 252 -13.12 0.42 18.62
C LEU A 252 -13.28 1.43 19.76
N ALA A 253 -14.28 2.30 19.68
CA ALA A 253 -14.60 3.27 20.74
C ALA A 253 -15.76 2.78 21.59
N PHE A 254 -15.63 2.88 22.90
CA PHE A 254 -16.61 2.43 23.89
C PHE A 254 -17.20 3.62 24.65
N ASP A 255 -18.31 3.43 25.35
CA ASP A 255 -18.95 4.50 26.13
C ASP A 255 -18.23 4.75 27.46
N GLU A 256 -17.70 3.70 28.07
CA GLU A 256 -17.04 3.76 29.36
C GLU A 256 -15.53 3.93 29.27
N ASP A 257 -14.95 4.60 30.27
CA ASP A 257 -13.50 4.70 30.41
C ASP A 257 -12.90 3.33 30.75
N LEU A 258 -11.84 2.97 30.03
CA LEU A 258 -11.12 1.74 30.27
C LEU A 258 -10.12 1.93 31.42
N LEU A 259 -10.06 0.95 32.31
CA LEU A 259 -9.22 1.01 33.49
C LEU A 259 -7.79 0.60 33.20
N GLU A 260 -6.84 1.47 33.53
CA GLU A 260 -5.41 1.22 33.40
C GLU A 260 -5.00 -0.08 34.08
N GLU A 261 -4.11 -0.85 33.49
CA GLU A 261 -3.56 -2.11 33.98
C GLU A 261 -4.59 -3.27 34.16
N LYS A 262 -5.87 -3.06 33.82
CA LYS A 262 -6.89 -4.10 33.85
C LYS A 262 -6.77 -5.03 32.66
N GLU A 263 -6.94 -6.32 32.88
CA GLU A 263 -7.13 -7.29 31.83
C GLU A 263 -8.56 -7.25 31.27
N TYR A 264 -8.67 -7.18 29.97
CA TYR A 264 -9.92 -7.21 29.22
C TYR A 264 -9.92 -8.36 28.21
N ARG A 265 -11.14 -8.82 27.88
CA ARG A 265 -11.36 -9.82 26.84
C ARG A 265 -12.21 -9.22 25.73
N LEU A 266 -11.65 -9.16 24.54
CA LEU A 266 -12.33 -8.73 23.33
C LEU A 266 -12.76 -9.97 22.53
N LEU A 267 -14.04 -10.12 22.32
CA LEU A 267 -14.60 -11.08 21.39
C LEU A 267 -14.70 -10.44 20.00
N VAL A 268 -14.13 -11.10 18.99
CA VAL A 268 -14.22 -10.73 17.58
C VAL A 268 -14.96 -11.82 16.85
N ARG A 269 -15.99 -11.45 16.06
CA ARG A 269 -16.88 -12.40 15.38
C ARG A 269 -16.84 -12.21 13.89
N GLN A 270 -16.53 -13.27 13.18
CA GLN A 270 -16.80 -13.44 11.75
C GLN A 270 -16.44 -12.22 10.88
N VAL A 271 -15.29 -11.62 11.12
CA VAL A 271 -14.75 -10.56 10.25
C VAL A 271 -14.11 -11.24 9.05
N PRO A 272 -14.56 -11.01 7.81
CA PRO A 272 -13.95 -11.61 6.63
C PRO A 272 -12.75 -10.78 6.13
N ASP A 273 -11.86 -11.45 5.40
CA ASP A 273 -10.89 -10.80 4.52
C ASP A 273 -11.56 -10.25 3.24
N LEU A 274 -10.75 -9.82 2.26
CA LEU A 274 -11.22 -9.33 0.97
C LEU A 274 -11.71 -10.45 0.03
N GLN A 275 -11.34 -11.70 0.29
CA GLN A 275 -11.73 -12.90 -0.45
C GLN A 275 -12.97 -13.59 0.12
N GLY A 276 -13.40 -13.16 1.30
CA GLY A 276 -14.58 -13.70 1.99
C GLY A 276 -14.27 -14.87 2.92
N ASN A 277 -13.01 -15.10 3.30
CA ASN A 277 -12.66 -16.08 4.32
C ASN A 277 -12.93 -15.47 5.70
N PHE A 278 -13.79 -16.09 6.48
CA PHE A 278 -14.27 -15.56 7.75
C PHE A 278 -13.37 -15.97 8.92
N LEU A 279 -12.92 -15.00 9.70
CA LEU A 279 -12.36 -15.23 11.02
C LEU A 279 -13.37 -16.04 11.87
N ALA A 280 -12.94 -17.13 12.48
CA ALA A 280 -13.74 -17.82 13.51
C ALA A 280 -13.91 -16.91 14.73
N ASP A 281 -15.02 -17.07 15.47
CA ASP A 281 -15.24 -16.33 16.71
C ASP A 281 -14.03 -16.49 17.64
N THR A 282 -13.35 -15.38 17.91
CA THR A 282 -12.07 -15.35 18.62
C THR A 282 -12.15 -14.46 19.84
N LEU A 283 -11.73 -14.99 20.98
CA LEU A 283 -11.64 -14.24 22.24
C LEU A 283 -10.17 -13.91 22.52
N VAL A 284 -9.84 -12.61 22.53
CA VAL A 284 -8.47 -12.12 22.76
C VAL A 284 -8.40 -11.45 24.13
N SER A 285 -7.51 -11.93 25.01
CA SER A 285 -7.22 -11.29 26.29
C SER A 285 -6.04 -10.32 26.12
N PHE A 286 -6.16 -9.12 26.64
CA PHE A 286 -5.09 -8.13 26.65
C PHE A 286 -5.13 -7.28 27.90
N LYS A 287 -3.96 -6.82 28.31
CA LYS A 287 -3.83 -5.86 29.43
C LYS A 287 -3.94 -4.45 28.85
N TYR A 288 -4.91 -3.69 29.31
CA TYR A 288 -5.13 -2.34 28.81
C TYR A 288 -4.12 -1.35 29.41
N THR A 289 -3.51 -0.56 28.56
CA THR A 289 -2.74 0.63 28.92
C THR A 289 -3.18 1.79 28.04
N ASN A 290 -3.40 2.96 28.62
CA ASN A 290 -3.75 4.15 27.85
C ASN A 290 -2.49 4.85 27.30
N PRO A 291 -2.24 4.81 25.99
CA PRO A 291 -1.05 5.43 25.40
C PRO A 291 -1.17 6.96 25.29
N SER A 292 -2.34 7.51 25.55
CA SER A 292 -2.63 8.95 25.55
C SER A 292 -2.83 9.52 26.98
N ALA A 293 -2.51 8.74 28.02
CA ALA A 293 -2.49 9.21 29.39
C ALA A 293 -1.17 9.94 29.67
N TYR A 294 -1.18 11.24 29.44
CA TYR A 294 -0.03 12.10 29.67
C TYR A 294 -0.09 12.72 31.08
N GLY A 295 1.09 12.91 31.67
CA GLY A 295 1.30 13.63 32.92
C GLY A 295 2.66 14.32 32.90
N PRO A 296 3.01 15.04 33.96
CA PRO A 296 4.35 15.66 34.05
C PRO A 296 5.46 14.63 33.84
N LYS A 297 6.38 14.94 32.92
CA LYS A 297 7.52 14.06 32.57
C LYS A 297 7.14 12.69 31.99
N SER A 298 5.92 12.52 31.49
CA SER A 298 5.55 11.29 30.77
C SER A 298 6.22 11.20 29.38
N LEU A 299 6.60 12.31 28.80
CA LEU A 299 7.45 12.46 27.61
C LEU A 299 8.45 13.55 27.92
N VAL A 300 9.73 13.35 27.64
CA VAL A 300 10.81 14.26 28.05
C VAL A 300 11.49 14.84 26.80
N ILE A 301 11.76 16.14 26.85
CA ILE A 301 12.70 16.80 25.93
C ILE A 301 14.10 16.38 26.37
N ASN A 302 14.74 15.49 25.60
CA ASN A 302 15.99 14.86 25.97
C ASN A 302 17.22 15.63 25.42
N GLU A 303 17.14 16.05 24.16
CA GLU A 303 18.24 16.74 23.49
C GLU A 303 17.71 17.87 22.58
N VAL A 304 18.48 18.95 22.46
CA VAL A 304 18.11 20.11 21.61
C VAL A 304 19.32 20.57 20.82
N MET A 305 19.25 20.51 19.49
CA MET A 305 20.17 21.15 18.55
C MET A 305 19.52 22.41 17.98
N ALA A 306 19.74 23.55 18.61
CA ALA A 306 19.15 24.82 18.16
C ALA A 306 20.02 25.57 17.14
N ALA A 307 21.33 25.40 17.20
CA ALA A 307 22.28 26.12 16.36
C ALA A 307 23.28 25.17 15.66
N PRO A 308 22.80 24.35 14.69
CA PRO A 308 23.67 23.44 13.96
C PRO A 308 24.73 24.21 13.14
N ARG A 309 25.88 23.60 12.85
CA ARG A 309 26.96 24.19 12.04
C ARG A 309 27.35 23.26 10.90
N GLN A 310 27.85 23.80 9.80
CA GLN A 310 28.29 23.02 8.63
C GLN A 310 29.64 22.30 8.83
N ASP A 311 30.43 22.75 9.81
CA ASP A 311 31.80 22.28 10.08
C ASP A 311 31.86 21.22 11.20
N GLN A 312 30.79 20.47 11.40
CA GLN A 312 30.70 19.43 12.42
C GLN A 312 30.22 18.10 11.84
N ASP A 313 30.37 17.01 12.61
CA ASP A 313 30.01 15.65 12.17
C ASP A 313 28.48 15.40 12.08
N LEU A 314 27.68 16.22 12.79
CA LEU A 314 26.21 16.14 12.72
C LEU A 314 25.67 16.94 11.52
N PRO A 315 24.52 16.53 10.96
CA PRO A 315 23.87 17.27 9.89
C PRO A 315 23.54 18.71 10.29
N PHE A 316 23.63 19.64 9.33
CA PHE A 316 23.24 21.03 9.51
C PHE A 316 21.71 21.19 9.56
N VAL A 317 21.12 20.68 10.64
CA VAL A 317 19.65 20.61 10.85
C VAL A 317 19.32 20.89 12.32
N GLU A 318 18.36 21.77 12.57
CA GLU A 318 17.76 21.90 13.90
C GLU A 318 16.98 20.63 14.25
N TYR A 319 17.08 20.17 15.50
CA TYR A 319 16.27 19.06 15.97
C TYR A 319 15.98 19.13 17.48
N VAL A 320 14.98 18.40 17.88
CA VAL A 320 14.68 18.11 19.28
C VAL A 320 14.45 16.61 19.42
N GLU A 321 15.17 15.99 20.33
CA GLU A 321 14.94 14.59 20.67
C GLU A 321 13.95 14.49 21.84
N LEU A 322 12.93 13.66 21.67
CA LEU A 322 11.98 13.30 22.73
C LEU A 322 12.23 11.87 23.18
N MET A 323 12.13 11.62 24.49
CA MET A 323 12.30 10.30 25.09
C MET A 323 11.03 9.91 25.87
N ASN A 324 10.61 8.66 25.74
CA ASN A 324 9.56 8.05 26.56
C ASN A 324 10.19 7.38 27.81
N PRO A 325 10.13 7.97 28.99
CA PRO A 325 10.70 7.38 30.21
C PRO A 325 9.78 6.36 30.86
N LEU A 326 8.56 6.17 30.36
CA LEU A 326 7.58 5.27 30.94
C LEU A 326 7.87 3.80 30.57
N LYS A 327 7.21 2.89 31.26
CA LYS A 327 7.22 1.45 30.97
C LYS A 327 6.11 1.00 30.00
N LYS A 328 5.40 1.95 29.39
CA LYS A 328 4.33 1.74 28.41
C LYS A 328 4.57 2.57 27.16
N GLU A 329 3.99 2.15 26.06
CA GLU A 329 3.98 2.93 24.84
C GLU A 329 3.22 4.26 25.05
N LEU A 330 3.68 5.31 24.35
CA LEU A 330 2.97 6.59 24.23
C LEU A 330 2.63 6.86 22.79
N ARG A 331 1.48 7.50 22.55
CA ARG A 331 1.07 8.02 21.25
C ARG A 331 1.31 9.52 21.22
N LEU A 332 2.06 10.02 20.26
CA LEU A 332 2.41 11.45 20.18
C LEU A 332 1.34 12.31 19.50
N GLU A 333 0.36 11.70 18.85
CA GLU A 333 -0.69 12.39 18.12
C GLU A 333 -1.43 13.42 18.98
N GLY A 334 -1.49 14.66 18.46
CA GLY A 334 -2.19 15.74 19.13
C GLY A 334 -1.41 16.44 20.24
N ILE A 335 -0.21 15.94 20.65
CA ILE A 335 0.67 16.68 21.55
C ILE A 335 1.08 17.98 20.87
N VAL A 336 1.02 19.08 21.62
CA VAL A 336 1.46 20.40 21.16
C VAL A 336 2.90 20.62 21.58
N PHE A 337 3.80 20.69 20.59
CA PHE A 337 5.18 21.15 20.75
C PHE A 337 5.25 22.66 20.43
N SER A 338 5.82 23.46 21.31
CA SER A 338 5.89 24.90 21.14
C SER A 338 7.19 25.53 21.62
N THR A 339 7.57 26.62 20.96
CA THR A 339 8.53 27.61 21.43
C THR A 339 7.82 28.77 22.11
N THR A 340 8.50 29.88 22.39
CA THR A 340 7.87 31.11 22.89
C THR A 340 7.05 31.83 21.82
N THR A 341 7.29 31.59 20.53
CA THR A 341 6.72 32.35 19.41
C THR A 341 5.83 31.52 18.47
N SER A 342 5.98 30.21 18.47
CA SER A 342 5.28 29.32 17.53
C SER A 342 4.99 27.96 18.16
N GLN A 343 4.06 27.24 17.56
CA GLN A 343 3.68 25.91 17.98
C GLN A 343 3.28 25.02 16.81
N VAL A 344 3.37 23.71 17.01
CA VAL A 344 2.92 22.68 16.08
C VAL A 344 2.26 21.54 16.84
N VAL A 345 1.31 20.87 16.20
CA VAL A 345 0.68 19.65 16.71
C VAL A 345 1.45 18.47 16.13
N LEU A 346 1.91 17.57 16.98
CA LEU A 346 2.65 16.39 16.55
C LEU A 346 1.72 15.43 15.80
N PRO A 347 2.20 14.85 14.70
CA PRO A 347 1.46 13.85 13.94
C PRO A 347 1.38 12.51 14.69
N SER A 348 0.58 11.58 14.14
CA SER A 348 0.46 10.23 14.69
C SER A 348 1.79 9.51 14.66
N HIS A 349 2.28 9.14 15.84
CA HIS A 349 3.49 8.35 16.03
C HIS A 349 3.43 7.63 17.37
N TRP A 350 4.01 6.43 17.43
CA TRP A 350 4.13 5.65 18.67
C TRP A 350 5.58 5.60 19.10
N ILE A 351 5.80 5.79 20.38
CA ILE A 351 7.12 5.73 21.01
C ILE A 351 7.11 4.67 22.12
N ALA A 352 7.94 3.65 21.93
CA ALA A 352 8.03 2.53 22.87
C ALA A 352 8.67 2.93 24.21
N PRO A 353 8.55 2.12 25.26
CA PRO A 353 9.24 2.35 26.52
C PRO A 353 10.75 2.54 26.35
N GLY A 354 11.30 3.65 26.87
CA GLY A 354 12.72 3.99 26.80
C GLY A 354 13.21 4.38 25.40
N GLU A 355 12.33 4.52 24.43
CA GLU A 355 12.68 4.91 23.07
C GLU A 355 12.84 6.42 22.92
N TRP A 356 13.69 6.83 21.96
CA TRP A 356 13.85 8.21 21.51
C TRP A 356 13.31 8.42 20.11
N VAL A 357 12.84 9.63 19.85
CA VAL A 357 12.44 10.07 18.51
C VAL A 357 12.93 11.49 18.26
N ILE A 358 13.53 11.71 17.09
CA ILE A 358 14.08 12.99 16.67
C ILE A 358 12.98 13.76 15.91
N LEU A 359 12.55 14.90 16.45
CA LEU A 359 11.71 15.86 15.73
C LEU A 359 12.60 16.81 14.94
N CYS A 360 12.28 17.08 13.67
CA CYS A 360 13.01 18.02 12.83
C CYS A 360 12.15 18.57 11.70
N PRO A 361 12.61 19.62 10.96
CA PRO A 361 11.90 20.08 9.75
C PRO A 361 11.67 18.95 8.75
N GLY A 362 10.45 18.80 8.24
CA GLY A 362 10.06 17.71 7.34
C GLY A 362 10.95 17.58 6.11
N SER A 363 11.33 18.70 5.50
CA SER A 363 12.21 18.74 4.33
C SER A 363 13.66 18.24 4.56
N GLN A 364 14.10 18.18 5.82
CA GLN A 364 15.47 17.82 6.21
C GLN A 364 15.55 16.46 6.93
N ALA A 365 14.43 15.81 7.18
CA ALA A 365 14.33 14.56 7.94
C ALA A 365 15.25 13.44 7.40
N VAL A 366 15.46 13.38 6.09
CA VAL A 366 16.33 12.35 5.46
C VAL A 366 17.76 12.40 5.98
N LEU A 367 18.24 13.58 6.37
CA LEU A 367 19.62 13.79 6.85
C LEU A 367 19.84 13.22 8.27
N LEU A 368 18.78 13.14 9.08
CA LEU A 368 18.85 12.65 10.46
C LEU A 368 18.51 11.16 10.61
N ARG A 369 17.97 10.50 9.59
CA ARG A 369 17.64 9.06 9.62
C ARG A 369 18.81 8.14 10.02
N PRO A 370 20.07 8.40 9.64
CA PRO A 370 21.19 7.58 10.09
C PRO A 370 21.45 7.61 11.60
N PHE A 371 20.91 8.62 12.29
CA PHE A 371 21.14 8.85 13.73
C PHE A 371 20.04 8.30 14.62
N GLY A 372 18.86 7.97 14.07
CA GLY A 372 17.77 7.41 14.86
C GLY A 372 16.42 7.46 14.16
N LYS A 373 15.37 7.15 14.92
CA LYS A 373 13.99 7.32 14.46
C LYS A 373 13.66 8.80 14.33
N VAL A 374 13.18 9.21 13.16
CA VAL A 374 12.89 10.62 12.85
C VAL A 374 11.41 10.79 12.59
N LEU A 375 10.80 11.75 13.29
CA LEU A 375 9.46 12.22 13.05
C LEU A 375 9.52 13.58 12.34
N PRO A 376 9.28 13.64 11.03
CA PRO A 376 9.28 14.88 10.28
C PRO A 376 8.11 15.77 10.69
N ILE A 377 8.41 17.05 10.93
CA ILE A 377 7.42 18.03 11.38
C ILE A 377 7.20 19.09 10.29
N GLU A 378 5.98 19.15 9.79
CA GLU A 378 5.54 20.23 8.92
C GLU A 378 5.27 21.50 9.75
N GLY A 379 5.69 22.65 9.24
CA GLY A 379 5.56 23.90 9.99
C GLY A 379 6.47 23.98 11.22
N TRP A 380 7.70 23.45 11.12
CA TRP A 380 8.69 23.42 12.18
C TRP A 380 8.80 24.77 12.93
N PRO A 381 8.61 24.77 14.26
CA PRO A 381 8.81 25.97 15.08
C PRO A 381 10.32 26.24 15.24
N VAL A 382 10.86 27.13 14.41
CA VAL A 382 12.28 27.47 14.38
C VAL A 382 12.81 27.72 15.80
N LEU A 383 13.92 27.09 16.12
CA LEU A 383 14.59 27.22 17.41
C LEU A 383 15.46 28.48 17.41
N SER A 384 15.28 29.33 18.44
CA SER A 384 16.12 30.53 18.56
C SER A 384 17.53 30.17 19.04
N ASN A 385 18.56 30.53 18.27
CA ASN A 385 19.96 30.30 18.65
C ASN A 385 20.36 31.08 19.93
N SER A 386 19.66 32.17 20.26
CA SER A 386 19.93 32.96 21.48
C SER A 386 19.18 32.45 22.69
N GLY A 387 18.19 31.59 22.50
CA GLY A 387 17.40 30.99 23.57
C GLY A 387 15.90 31.05 23.36
N THR A 388 15.21 30.07 23.90
CA THR A 388 13.74 29.99 23.96
C THR A 388 13.32 29.04 25.07
N THR A 389 12.02 28.92 25.27
CA THR A 389 11.41 27.90 26.13
C THR A 389 10.63 26.93 25.26
N LEU A 390 11.07 25.69 25.22
CA LEU A 390 10.35 24.58 24.58
C LEU A 390 9.33 24.02 25.55
N ARG A 391 8.15 23.66 25.03
CA ARG A 391 7.07 23.11 25.84
C ARG A 391 6.36 21.97 25.13
N LEU A 392 6.03 20.95 25.90
CA LEU A 392 5.15 19.86 25.49
C LEU A 392 3.86 19.91 26.30
N ARG A 393 2.73 19.88 25.59
CA ARG A 393 1.39 19.82 26.21
C ARG A 393 0.58 18.70 25.58
N SER A 394 -0.27 18.05 26.38
CA SER A 394 -1.25 17.08 25.87
C SER A 394 -2.27 17.75 24.94
N PRO A 395 -3.03 16.94 24.18
CA PRO A 395 -4.14 17.45 23.37
C PRO A 395 -5.21 18.25 24.17
N THR A 396 -5.31 17.97 25.49
CA THR A 396 -6.20 18.69 26.42
C THR A 396 -5.54 19.90 27.09
N GLY A 397 -4.31 20.26 26.69
CA GLY A 397 -3.57 21.41 27.21
C GLY A 397 -2.78 21.15 28.51
N GLN A 398 -2.79 19.91 29.03
CA GLN A 398 -2.08 19.53 30.24
C GLN A 398 -0.56 19.58 30.02
N TRP A 399 0.18 20.03 31.02
CA TRP A 399 1.65 20.06 30.97
C TRP A 399 2.25 18.66 30.96
N ILE A 400 3.19 18.45 30.03
CA ILE A 400 3.99 17.23 29.93
C ILE A 400 5.45 17.53 30.30
N ASP A 401 6.09 18.44 29.55
CA ASP A 401 7.48 18.84 29.82
C ASP A 401 7.77 20.26 29.37
N GLN A 402 8.85 20.84 29.91
CA GLN A 402 9.38 22.13 29.54
C GLN A 402 10.87 22.17 29.71
N LEU A 403 11.58 22.75 28.75
CA LEU A 403 12.99 23.07 28.80
C LEU A 403 13.19 24.52 28.38
N SER A 404 13.92 25.31 29.17
CA SER A 404 14.37 26.65 28.78
C SER A 404 15.86 26.66 28.56
N TYR A 405 16.29 27.19 27.45
CA TYR A 405 17.72 27.35 27.16
C TYR A 405 18.03 28.78 26.69
N HIS A 406 19.27 29.17 26.87
CA HIS A 406 19.87 30.41 26.38
C HIS A 406 21.38 30.20 26.22
N THR A 407 22.08 31.14 25.60
CA THR A 407 23.51 30.98 25.26
C THR A 407 24.40 30.58 26.44
N ALA A 408 24.12 31.03 27.67
CA ALA A 408 24.88 30.61 28.87
C ALA A 408 24.53 29.18 29.35
N THR A 409 23.49 28.54 28.84
CA THR A 409 23.12 27.14 29.20
C THR A 409 24.19 26.15 28.70
N TRP A 410 24.90 26.46 27.60
CA TRP A 410 26.01 25.65 27.08
C TRP A 410 27.32 25.75 27.86
N GLY A 411 27.36 26.47 28.98
CA GLY A 411 28.51 26.49 29.90
C GLY A 411 29.71 27.28 29.45
N GLY A 412 29.76 27.84 28.25
CA GLY A 412 30.86 28.65 27.74
C GLY A 412 30.62 29.24 26.37
N THR A 413 31.34 30.28 25.98
CA THR A 413 31.15 31.00 24.74
C THR A 413 31.50 30.16 23.49
N GLU A 414 32.41 29.21 23.59
CA GLU A 414 32.77 28.31 22.49
C GLU A 414 31.61 27.36 22.11
N PHE A 415 30.87 26.85 23.08
CA PHE A 415 29.73 25.98 22.86
C PHE A 415 28.47 26.77 22.45
N ALA A 416 28.32 28.00 22.92
CA ALA A 416 27.25 28.91 22.57
C ALA A 416 27.30 29.42 21.11
N ASN A 417 28.45 29.25 20.42
CA ASN A 417 28.58 29.61 19.00
C ASN A 417 27.93 28.61 18.04
N GLY A 418 27.26 27.58 18.54
CA GLY A 418 26.62 26.54 17.78
C GLY A 418 27.50 25.32 17.53
N GLY A 419 26.91 24.26 16.98
CA GLY A 419 27.56 22.99 16.71
C GLY A 419 27.48 21.97 17.83
N TYR A 420 26.88 22.32 18.95
CA TYR A 420 26.70 21.46 20.12
C TYR A 420 25.22 21.39 20.48
N SER A 421 24.74 20.20 20.77
CA SER A 421 23.42 20.00 21.36
C SER A 421 23.42 20.29 22.85
N LEU A 422 22.28 20.49 23.43
CA LEU A 422 22.02 20.53 24.85
C LEU A 422 21.34 19.21 25.25
N GLU A 423 21.96 18.46 26.17
CA GLU A 423 21.47 17.19 26.71
C GLU A 423 20.89 17.36 28.13
#